data_dbb38cc1bfe8e6aab5be8d027c12edea
#
_entry.id   dbb38cc1bfe8e6aab5be8d027c12edea
#
_cell.length_a   1.000
_cell.length_b   1.000
_cell.length_c   1.000
_cell.angle_alpha   90.00
_cell.angle_beta   90.00
_cell.angle_gamma   90.00
#
_symmetry.space_group_name_H-M   'P 1'
#
loop_
_entity.id
_entity.type
_entity.pdbx_description
1 polymer ?
#
loop_
_entity_poly.entity_id
_entity_poly.type
_entity_poly.pdbx_seq_one_letter_code
_entity_poly.pdbx_strand_id
1 'polypeptide(L)'
;MNNKKRYKLDVIRAFSAKPRSKKGQITIFIILGILMLLALVLVIALKKEVISFKTEEIIPTEKGKVENFITTCMDQVGEDALLIIGSQGGYIKISEDSLNDANYGLKISPIHTVPFWASGPNVNVPSILLIKERIDTYIEENLRPCLFDLEAFQESYDLIEKSDITANTEIVESKVIFNVHWDVEVRNKGGEVVSEVINHVTENPAKLKRLHKLAERIIEKEMDTLKLEDLTQDLIALEHPKVPAAGMTLSC
;
A
#
# COMPACT_ATOMS: atom_id res chain seq x y z
N MET A 1 -77.78 52.13 -36.10
CA MET A 1 -78.05 50.79 -36.59
C MET A 1 -77.31 49.78 -35.72
N ASN A 2 -78.12 48.94 -35.08
CA ASN A 2 -77.80 47.98 -34.00
C ASN A 2 -77.04 46.76 -34.49
N ASN A 3 -76.09 46.27 -33.70
CA ASN A 3 -75.92 44.83 -33.61
C ASN A 3 -75.24 44.45 -32.29
N LYS A 4 -76.07 43.99 -31.37
CA LYS A 4 -75.68 43.28 -30.11
C LYS A 4 -75.14 41.88 -30.43
N LYS A 5 -73.90 41.59 -30.18
CA LYS A 5 -73.42 40.21 -30.07
C LYS A 5 -73.46 39.78 -28.62
N ARG A 6 -74.31 38.79 -28.34
CA ARG A 6 -74.40 38.07 -27.06
C ARG A 6 -73.22 37.14 -26.95
N TYR A 7 -72.43 37.22 -25.87
CA TYR A 7 -71.47 36.19 -25.48
C TYR A 7 -72.15 35.14 -24.60
N LYS A 8 -72.13 33.90 -25.04
CA LYS A 8 -72.54 32.73 -24.28
C LYS A 8 -71.54 32.54 -23.20
N LEU A 9 -71.97 32.50 -21.91
CA LEU A 9 -71.20 31.99 -20.80
C LEU A 9 -71.22 30.48 -20.87
N ASP A 10 -70.09 29.89 -21.17
CA ASP A 10 -69.86 28.45 -20.96
C ASP A 10 -69.50 28.18 -19.49
N VAL A 11 -70.37 27.45 -18.86
CA VAL A 11 -70.29 27.02 -17.47
C VAL A 11 -69.11 26.09 -17.32
N ILE A 12 -68.08 26.53 -16.61
CA ILE A 12 -66.95 25.71 -16.21
C ILE A 12 -67.49 24.68 -15.21
N ARG A 13 -67.55 23.41 -15.64
CA ARG A 13 -67.80 22.27 -14.76
C ARG A 13 -66.61 22.15 -13.79
N ALA A 14 -66.83 22.46 -12.55
CA ALA A 14 -65.93 22.16 -11.45
C ALA A 14 -65.75 20.63 -11.36
N PHE A 15 -64.54 20.18 -11.68
CA PHE A 15 -64.10 18.81 -11.41
C PHE A 15 -64.05 18.62 -9.89
N SER A 16 -65.04 17.93 -9.35
CA SER A 16 -65.08 17.48 -7.96
C SER A 16 -63.93 16.45 -7.81
N ALA A 17 -62.83 16.85 -7.21
CA ALA A 17 -61.78 15.94 -6.79
C ALA A 17 -62.28 15.07 -5.61
N LYS A 18 -62.54 13.81 -5.90
CA LYS A 18 -62.91 12.81 -4.91
C LYS A 18 -61.76 12.69 -3.90
N PRO A 19 -61.99 12.73 -2.58
CA PRO A 19 -60.89 12.63 -1.63
C PRO A 19 -60.22 11.27 -1.76
N ARG A 20 -58.92 11.28 -2.11
CA ARG A 20 -58.07 10.09 -2.16
C ARG A 20 -57.97 9.49 -0.75
N SER A 21 -58.44 8.27 -0.63
CA SER A 21 -58.39 7.45 0.59
C SER A 21 -56.94 7.41 1.11
N LYS A 22 -56.73 7.82 2.34
CA LYS A 22 -55.42 7.77 3.05
C LYS A 22 -54.81 6.37 3.14
N LYS A 23 -55.55 5.31 2.83
CA LYS A 23 -55.10 3.92 2.84
C LYS A 23 -54.15 3.57 1.67
N GLY A 24 -54.19 4.27 0.53
CA GLY A 24 -53.31 4.04 -0.59
C GLY A 24 -51.90 4.63 -0.42
N GLN A 25 -51.75 5.61 0.45
CA GLN A 25 -50.47 6.28 0.69
C GLN A 25 -49.49 5.41 1.50
N ILE A 26 -50.02 4.66 2.48
CA ILE A 26 -49.23 3.74 3.33
C ILE A 26 -48.66 2.59 2.49
N THR A 27 -49.47 2.05 1.56
CA THR A 27 -49.04 0.94 0.68
C THR A 27 -47.88 1.33 -0.22
N ILE A 28 -47.84 2.58 -0.72
CA ILE A 28 -46.75 3.07 -1.56
C ILE A 28 -45.43 3.14 -0.74
N PHE A 29 -45.49 3.61 0.49
CA PHE A 29 -44.31 3.66 1.37
C PHE A 29 -43.79 2.26 1.74
N ILE A 30 -44.68 1.31 1.94
CA ILE A 30 -44.30 -0.10 2.22
C ILE A 30 -43.62 -0.69 0.99
N ILE A 31 -44.18 -0.51 -0.21
CA ILE A 31 -43.59 -1.03 -1.45
C ILE A 31 -42.23 -0.38 -1.71
N LEU A 32 -42.10 0.94 -1.52
CA LEU A 32 -40.83 1.66 -1.68
C LEU A 32 -39.78 1.17 -0.67
N GLY A 33 -40.18 0.92 0.57
CA GLY A 33 -39.31 0.36 1.63
C GLY A 33 -38.80 -1.03 1.28
N ILE A 34 -39.67 -1.92 0.78
CA ILE A 34 -39.30 -3.27 0.37
C ILE A 34 -38.36 -3.22 -0.85
N LEU A 35 -38.61 -2.35 -1.83
CA LEU A 35 -37.73 -2.18 -3.00
C LEU A 35 -36.34 -1.67 -2.61
N MET A 36 -36.28 -0.72 -1.67
CA MET A 36 -34.99 -0.23 -1.15
C MET A 36 -34.22 -1.30 -0.41
N LEU A 37 -34.91 -2.13 0.37
CA LEU A 37 -34.31 -3.24 1.11
C LEU A 37 -33.80 -4.33 0.17
N LEU A 38 -34.56 -4.67 -0.88
CA LEU A 38 -34.15 -5.59 -1.93
C LEU A 38 -32.93 -5.07 -2.71
N ALA A 39 -32.91 -3.77 -3.06
CA ALA A 39 -31.79 -3.14 -3.73
C ALA A 39 -30.52 -3.18 -2.83
N LEU A 40 -30.66 -2.96 -1.54
CA LEU A 40 -29.55 -2.99 -0.60
C LEU A 40 -29.00 -4.42 -0.43
N VAL A 41 -29.87 -5.42 -0.35
CA VAL A 41 -29.49 -6.84 -0.32
C VAL A 41 -28.78 -7.22 -1.62
N LEU A 42 -29.27 -6.76 -2.77
CA LEU A 42 -28.66 -7.03 -4.08
C LEU A 42 -27.26 -6.37 -4.20
N VAL A 43 -27.09 -5.14 -3.72
CA VAL A 43 -25.77 -4.46 -3.67
C VAL A 43 -24.81 -5.20 -2.76
N ILE A 44 -25.28 -5.70 -1.60
CA ILE A 44 -24.44 -6.49 -0.69
C ILE A 44 -24.09 -7.84 -1.33
N ALA A 45 -25.02 -8.50 -2.03
CA ALA A 45 -24.78 -9.75 -2.72
C ALA A 45 -23.76 -9.59 -3.87
N LEU A 46 -23.90 -8.52 -4.67
CA LEU A 46 -22.94 -8.20 -5.75
C LEU A 46 -21.56 -7.80 -5.20
N LYS A 47 -21.51 -7.13 -4.05
CA LYS A 47 -20.22 -6.85 -3.37
C LYS A 47 -19.59 -8.09 -2.77
N LYS A 48 -20.35 -9.12 -2.40
CA LYS A 48 -19.79 -10.39 -1.93
C LYS A 48 -19.03 -11.16 -3.02
N GLU A 49 -19.35 -10.99 -4.29
CA GLU A 49 -18.57 -11.57 -5.39
C GLU A 49 -17.23 -10.83 -5.62
N VAL A 50 -17.12 -9.55 -5.20
CA VAL A 50 -15.86 -8.78 -5.30
C VAL A 50 -14.99 -8.91 -4.05
N ILE A 51 -15.61 -9.25 -2.91
CA ILE A 51 -14.89 -9.64 -1.71
C ILE A 51 -15.02 -11.15 -1.60
N SER A 52 -14.26 -11.85 -2.41
CA SER A 52 -13.95 -13.24 -2.16
C SER A 52 -13.07 -13.29 -0.91
N PHE A 53 -13.69 -13.10 0.25
CA PHE A 53 -13.21 -13.79 1.42
C PHE A 53 -13.40 -15.27 1.11
N LYS A 54 -12.37 -15.91 0.60
CA LYS A 54 -12.19 -17.33 0.84
C LYS A 54 -12.10 -17.50 2.36
N THR A 55 -13.25 -17.50 3.00
CA THR A 55 -13.40 -18.23 4.24
C THR A 55 -13.56 -19.68 3.78
N GLU A 56 -12.50 -20.25 3.23
CA GLU A 56 -12.23 -21.62 3.52
C GLU A 56 -12.12 -21.64 5.04
N GLU A 57 -13.08 -22.24 5.66
CA GLU A 57 -12.93 -22.83 6.98
C GLU A 57 -11.94 -24.00 6.77
N ILE A 58 -10.66 -23.62 6.54
CA ILE A 58 -9.55 -24.52 6.53
C ILE A 58 -9.42 -24.91 7.99
N ILE A 59 -9.91 -26.10 8.32
CA ILE A 59 -9.26 -26.85 9.39
C ILE A 59 -7.78 -26.81 8.99
N PRO A 60 -6.91 -26.12 9.73
CA PRO A 60 -5.53 -25.97 9.30
C PRO A 60 -4.94 -27.37 9.32
N THR A 61 -4.82 -27.99 8.16
CA THR A 61 -3.95 -29.14 8.03
C THR A 61 -2.60 -28.67 8.52
N GLU A 62 -1.84 -29.54 9.16
CA GLU A 62 -0.48 -29.20 9.63
C GLU A 62 0.33 -28.51 8.55
N LYS A 63 0.17 -28.93 7.28
CA LYS A 63 0.69 -28.29 6.10
C LYS A 63 0.31 -26.80 6.00
N GLY A 64 -0.96 -26.44 6.16
CA GLY A 64 -1.42 -25.06 6.07
C GLY A 64 -0.87 -24.17 7.18
N LYS A 65 -0.58 -24.72 8.36
CA LYS A 65 0.06 -23.97 9.45
C LYS A 65 1.50 -23.60 9.09
N VAL A 66 2.24 -24.52 8.48
CA VAL A 66 3.64 -24.30 8.05
C VAL A 66 3.70 -23.29 6.91
N GLU A 67 2.87 -23.46 5.89
CA GLU A 67 2.80 -22.52 4.76
C GLU A 67 2.44 -21.11 5.22
N ASN A 68 1.44 -20.96 6.10
CA ASN A 68 1.08 -19.67 6.68
C ASN A 68 2.22 -19.06 7.50
N PHE A 69 2.98 -19.89 8.18
CA PHE A 69 4.10 -19.43 8.98
C PHE A 69 5.23 -18.87 8.11
N ILE A 70 5.64 -19.60 7.07
CA ILE A 70 6.64 -19.14 6.10
C ILE A 70 6.17 -17.84 5.42
N THR A 71 4.91 -17.80 4.99
CA THR A 71 4.30 -16.63 4.36
C THR A 71 4.31 -15.42 5.30
N THR A 72 4.00 -15.63 6.59
CA THR A 72 4.03 -14.56 7.60
C THR A 72 5.43 -13.99 7.79
N CYS A 73 6.45 -14.86 7.86
CA CYS A 73 7.85 -14.43 7.91
C CYS A 73 8.26 -13.64 6.67
N MET A 74 7.85 -14.10 5.48
CA MET A 74 8.13 -13.36 4.24
C MET A 74 7.48 -11.99 4.23
N ASP A 75 6.22 -11.88 4.64
CA ASP A 75 5.52 -10.60 4.72
C ASP A 75 6.25 -9.64 5.66
N GLN A 76 6.65 -10.11 6.84
CA GLN A 76 7.35 -9.30 7.82
C GLN A 76 8.72 -8.86 7.30
N VAL A 77 9.55 -9.77 6.79
CA VAL A 77 10.88 -9.45 6.26
C VAL A 77 10.78 -8.53 5.05
N GLY A 78 9.80 -8.75 4.17
CA GLY A 78 9.53 -7.88 3.02
C GLY A 78 9.09 -6.48 3.44
N GLU A 79 8.23 -6.37 4.46
CA GLU A 79 7.81 -5.08 5.02
C GLU A 79 8.99 -4.34 5.64
N ASP A 80 9.82 -5.02 6.43
CA ASP A 80 11.03 -4.46 7.04
C ASP A 80 12.00 -3.94 5.96
N ALA A 81 12.22 -4.71 4.89
CA ALA A 81 13.03 -4.26 3.75
C ALA A 81 12.48 -2.96 3.13
N LEU A 82 11.16 -2.87 2.93
CA LEU A 82 10.52 -1.67 2.38
C LEU A 82 10.60 -0.48 3.32
N LEU A 83 10.48 -0.68 4.63
CA LEU A 83 10.64 0.37 5.63
C LEU A 83 12.07 0.93 5.63
N ILE A 84 13.08 0.05 5.57
CA ILE A 84 14.48 0.46 5.51
C ILE A 84 14.75 1.21 4.20
N ILE A 85 14.36 0.66 3.06
CA ILE A 85 14.49 1.29 1.73
C ILE A 85 13.85 2.68 1.72
N GLY A 86 12.63 2.78 2.26
CA GLY A 86 11.91 4.05 2.33
C GLY A 86 12.58 5.08 3.24
N SER A 87 13.08 4.64 4.38
CA SER A 87 13.72 5.53 5.38
C SER A 87 15.12 5.96 4.98
N GLN A 88 15.83 5.18 4.16
CA GLN A 88 17.21 5.43 3.74
C GLN A 88 17.34 5.80 2.25
N GLY A 89 16.26 6.29 1.63
CA GLY A 89 16.31 6.77 0.24
C GLY A 89 16.76 5.72 -0.78
N GLY A 90 16.30 4.48 -0.64
CA GLY A 90 16.61 3.39 -1.55
C GLY A 90 17.81 2.53 -1.17
N TYR A 91 18.34 2.71 0.04
CA TYR A 91 19.49 1.94 0.55
C TYR A 91 19.06 1.05 1.73
N ILE A 92 19.67 -0.13 1.86
CA ILE A 92 19.50 -1.02 3.03
C ILE A 92 20.78 -1.00 3.85
N LYS A 93 21.90 -1.32 3.23
CA LYS A 93 23.22 -1.30 3.89
C LYS A 93 24.02 -0.09 3.40
N ILE A 94 24.55 0.67 4.33
CA ILE A 94 25.44 1.80 4.07
C ILE A 94 26.78 1.46 4.70
N SER A 95 27.88 1.61 3.97
CA SER A 95 29.21 1.31 4.47
C SER A 95 29.61 2.27 5.61
N GLU A 96 30.41 1.80 6.55
CA GLU A 96 30.90 2.61 7.67
C GLU A 96 31.67 3.85 7.18
N ASP A 97 32.44 3.72 6.12
CA ASP A 97 33.18 4.84 5.51
C ASP A 97 32.21 5.92 5.02
N SER A 98 31.11 5.50 4.37
CA SER A 98 30.05 6.42 3.91
C SER A 98 29.28 7.07 5.06
N LEU A 99 29.09 6.37 6.17
CA LEU A 99 28.45 6.94 7.38
C LEU A 99 29.28 8.03 8.03
N ASN A 100 30.60 8.03 7.82
CA ASN A 100 31.52 9.02 8.37
C ASN A 100 31.79 10.20 7.43
N ASP A 101 31.34 10.13 6.17
CA ASP A 101 31.46 11.21 5.20
C ASP A 101 30.25 12.15 5.27
N ALA A 102 30.47 13.38 5.69
CA ALA A 102 29.43 14.42 5.77
C ALA A 102 28.84 14.79 4.39
N ASN A 103 29.54 14.50 3.30
CA ASN A 103 29.09 14.77 1.93
C ASN A 103 28.26 13.62 1.35
N TYR A 104 28.21 12.48 2.04
CA TYR A 104 27.52 11.28 1.56
C TYR A 104 26.01 11.34 1.77
N GLY A 105 25.57 11.86 2.92
CA GLY A 105 24.17 11.85 3.28
C GLY A 105 23.80 12.69 4.48
N LEU A 106 22.49 12.85 4.69
CA LEU A 106 21.95 13.51 5.86
C LEU A 106 21.93 12.53 7.04
N LYS A 107 22.71 12.83 8.05
CA LYS A 107 22.76 12.05 9.29
C LYS A 107 21.61 12.46 10.22
N ILE A 108 20.57 11.63 10.28
CA ILE A 108 19.38 11.86 11.11
C ILE A 108 19.64 11.43 12.56
N SER A 109 20.38 10.35 12.75
CA SER A 109 20.79 9.82 14.05
C SER A 109 22.14 9.10 13.93
N PRO A 110 22.77 8.67 15.04
CA PRO A 110 24.02 7.92 14.98
C PRO A 110 23.99 6.65 14.14
N ILE A 111 22.81 6.08 13.98
CA ILE A 111 22.58 4.81 13.25
C ILE A 111 21.74 4.97 11.99
N HIS A 112 21.32 6.21 11.64
CA HIS A 112 20.42 6.46 10.52
C HIS A 112 20.94 7.61 9.66
N THR A 113 21.36 7.29 8.45
CA THR A 113 21.83 8.24 7.44
C THR A 113 21.01 8.05 6.17
N VAL A 114 20.58 9.14 5.57
CA VAL A 114 19.90 9.15 4.28
C VAL A 114 20.91 9.65 3.24
N PRO A 115 21.39 8.78 2.34
CA PRO A 115 22.30 9.17 1.29
C PRO A 115 21.71 10.25 0.38
N PHE A 116 22.52 11.23 0.00
CA PHE A 116 22.10 12.25 -0.94
C PHE A 116 21.99 11.69 -2.35
N TRP A 117 20.83 11.89 -2.96
CA TRP A 117 20.62 11.59 -4.37
C TRP A 117 21.22 12.65 -5.31
N ALA A 118 21.36 13.86 -4.80
CA ALA A 118 22.04 14.95 -5.50
C ALA A 118 22.89 15.74 -4.52
N SER A 119 24.10 16.12 -4.92
CA SER A 119 25.01 16.96 -4.15
C SER A 119 25.86 17.78 -5.12
N GLY A 120 25.65 19.11 -5.13
CA GLY A 120 26.22 19.98 -6.14
C GLY A 120 25.85 19.49 -7.56
N PRO A 121 26.79 19.34 -8.49
CA PRO A 121 26.49 18.89 -9.85
C PRO A 121 26.30 17.38 -9.99
N ASN A 122 26.52 16.62 -8.92
CA ASN A 122 26.48 15.16 -8.96
C ASN A 122 25.07 14.64 -8.61
N VAL A 123 24.57 13.73 -9.45
CA VAL A 123 23.27 13.06 -9.24
C VAL A 123 23.51 11.56 -9.15
N ASN A 124 23.11 10.95 -8.03
CA ASN A 124 23.32 9.54 -7.69
C ASN A 124 22.00 8.86 -7.27
N VAL A 125 20.98 9.00 -8.09
CA VAL A 125 19.67 8.34 -7.83
C VAL A 125 19.82 6.83 -8.00
N PRO A 126 19.52 6.01 -6.96
CA PRO A 126 19.57 4.57 -7.11
C PRO A 126 18.50 4.09 -8.08
N SER A 127 18.88 3.29 -9.07
CA SER A 127 17.91 2.74 -10.02
C SER A 127 16.94 1.78 -9.34
N ILE A 128 15.75 1.62 -9.93
CA ILE A 128 14.76 0.64 -9.45
C ILE A 128 15.33 -0.79 -9.45
N LEU A 129 16.21 -1.11 -10.37
CA LEU A 129 16.88 -2.40 -10.42
C LEU A 129 17.79 -2.60 -9.20
N LEU A 130 18.57 -1.59 -8.85
CA LEU A 130 19.46 -1.64 -7.69
C LEU A 130 18.68 -1.71 -6.38
N ILE A 131 17.55 -1.01 -6.30
CA ILE A 131 16.63 -1.10 -5.15
C ILE A 131 16.08 -2.53 -5.03
N LYS A 132 15.65 -3.12 -6.14
CA LYS A 132 15.21 -4.52 -6.20
C LYS A 132 16.27 -5.48 -5.67
N GLU A 133 17.50 -5.40 -6.18
CA GLU A 133 18.61 -6.24 -5.77
C GLU A 133 18.89 -6.15 -4.25
N ARG A 134 18.78 -4.94 -3.68
CA ARG A 134 18.94 -4.72 -2.24
C ARG A 134 17.83 -5.39 -1.43
N ILE A 135 16.59 -5.33 -1.90
CA ILE A 135 15.46 -6.00 -1.28
C ILE A 135 15.65 -7.53 -1.34
N ASP A 136 16.03 -8.06 -2.51
CA ASP A 136 16.28 -9.48 -2.71
C ASP A 136 17.35 -9.97 -1.73
N THR A 137 18.49 -9.30 -1.65
CA THR A 137 19.57 -9.62 -0.73
C THR A 137 19.10 -9.57 0.74
N TYR A 138 18.30 -8.56 1.10
CA TYR A 138 17.77 -8.45 2.46
C TYR A 138 16.87 -9.63 2.83
N ILE A 139 15.99 -10.03 1.93
CA ILE A 139 15.10 -11.18 2.13
C ILE A 139 15.92 -12.46 2.28
N GLU A 140 16.90 -12.70 1.42
CA GLU A 140 17.77 -13.88 1.45
C GLU A 140 18.54 -13.99 2.77
N GLU A 141 19.00 -12.87 3.33
CA GLU A 141 19.75 -12.84 4.59
C GLU A 141 18.86 -12.98 5.84
N ASN A 142 17.61 -12.48 5.80
CA ASN A 142 16.78 -12.34 6.99
C ASN A 142 15.60 -13.31 7.06
N LEU A 143 15.27 -14.03 5.99
CA LEU A 143 14.15 -14.97 6.01
C LEU A 143 14.45 -16.19 6.88
N ARG A 144 15.67 -16.76 6.79
CA ARG A 144 16.08 -17.91 7.60
C ARG A 144 16.03 -17.62 9.10
N PRO A 145 16.58 -16.50 9.63
CA PRO A 145 16.44 -16.13 11.02
C PRO A 145 14.99 -16.05 11.50
N CYS A 146 14.10 -15.43 10.73
CA CYS A 146 12.68 -15.33 11.09
C CYS A 146 12.04 -16.70 11.32
N LEU A 147 12.39 -17.70 10.54
CA LEU A 147 11.84 -19.06 10.67
C LEU A 147 12.43 -19.83 11.84
N PHE A 148 13.72 -19.67 12.12
CA PHE A 148 14.40 -20.43 13.16
C PHE A 148 14.32 -19.78 14.55
N ASP A 149 14.00 -18.49 14.63
CA ASP A 149 13.85 -17.78 15.90
C ASP A 149 12.50 -18.04 16.60
N LEU A 150 11.56 -18.75 15.94
CA LEU A 150 10.27 -19.07 16.54
C LEU A 150 10.31 -20.45 17.23
N GLU A 151 10.73 -20.46 18.49
CA GLU A 151 10.84 -21.64 19.36
C GLU A 151 9.59 -22.53 19.34
N ALA A 152 8.39 -21.93 19.37
CA ALA A 152 7.12 -22.65 19.36
C ALA A 152 6.92 -23.56 18.13
N PHE A 153 7.55 -23.22 17.00
CA PHE A 153 7.48 -24.02 15.79
C PHE A 153 8.48 -25.18 15.83
N GLN A 154 9.67 -24.95 16.34
CA GLN A 154 10.72 -25.95 16.47
C GLN A 154 10.36 -27.08 17.47
N GLU A 155 9.50 -26.80 18.43
CA GLU A 155 8.97 -27.83 19.35
C GLU A 155 8.16 -28.92 18.62
N SER A 156 7.45 -28.56 17.54
CA SER A 156 6.50 -29.43 16.84
C SER A 156 7.05 -30.03 15.55
N TYR A 157 7.99 -29.35 14.90
CA TYR A 157 8.49 -29.71 13.57
C TYR A 157 10.02 -29.66 13.47
N ASP A 158 10.55 -30.47 12.59
CA ASP A 158 11.93 -30.39 12.12
C ASP A 158 11.95 -29.84 10.70
N LEU A 159 12.74 -28.78 10.48
CA LEU A 159 12.90 -28.14 9.18
C LEU A 159 14.17 -28.63 8.51
N ILE A 160 14.06 -29.13 7.29
CA ILE A 160 15.19 -29.62 6.49
C ILE A 160 15.27 -28.77 5.24
N GLU A 161 16.28 -27.89 5.16
CA GLU A 161 16.57 -27.10 3.98
C GLU A 161 17.19 -27.97 2.88
N LYS A 162 16.65 -27.91 1.68
CA LYS A 162 17.14 -28.64 0.51
C LYS A 162 17.78 -27.72 -0.54
N SER A 163 17.51 -26.41 -0.48
CA SER A 163 18.12 -25.39 -1.35
C SER A 163 18.47 -24.15 -0.57
N ASP A 164 19.30 -23.29 -1.14
CA ASP A 164 19.49 -21.93 -0.66
C ASP A 164 18.25 -21.09 -0.95
N ILE A 165 18.08 -20.02 -0.15
CA ILE A 165 17.04 -19.03 -0.37
C ILE A 165 17.45 -18.15 -1.55
N THR A 166 16.55 -17.99 -2.52
CA THR A 166 16.72 -17.03 -3.61
C THR A 166 15.48 -16.17 -3.72
N ALA A 167 15.67 -14.86 -3.67
CA ALA A 167 14.58 -13.88 -3.78
C ALA A 167 14.57 -13.21 -5.16
N ASN A 168 13.38 -12.89 -5.65
CA ASN A 168 13.17 -12.14 -6.87
C ASN A 168 11.98 -11.20 -6.71
N THR A 169 12.26 -9.97 -6.32
CA THR A 169 11.23 -8.94 -6.09
C THR A 169 10.77 -8.30 -7.40
N GLU A 170 9.48 -8.12 -7.56
CA GLU A 170 8.89 -7.35 -8.65
C GLU A 170 8.31 -6.04 -8.13
N ILE A 171 8.82 -4.90 -8.61
CA ILE A 171 8.38 -3.57 -8.22
C ILE A 171 7.47 -3.01 -9.31
N VAL A 172 6.15 -3.13 -9.13
CA VAL A 172 5.16 -2.61 -10.08
C VAL A 172 4.54 -1.28 -9.60
N GLU A 173 3.68 -0.66 -10.41
CA GLU A 173 3.16 0.70 -10.13
C GLU A 173 2.32 0.79 -8.83
N SER A 174 1.64 -0.29 -8.45
CA SER A 174 0.67 -0.28 -7.33
C SER A 174 1.07 -1.12 -6.12
N LYS A 175 2.10 -1.97 -6.25
CA LYS A 175 2.53 -2.91 -5.22
C LYS A 175 3.96 -3.39 -5.46
N VAL A 176 4.51 -4.06 -4.45
CA VAL A 176 5.73 -4.85 -4.53
C VAL A 176 5.37 -6.31 -4.32
N ILE A 177 5.90 -7.20 -5.14
CA ILE A 177 5.66 -8.63 -5.07
C ILE A 177 6.98 -9.29 -4.73
N PHE A 178 6.99 -10.09 -3.68
CA PHE A 178 8.16 -10.87 -3.26
C PHE A 178 7.97 -12.30 -3.71
N ASN A 179 8.84 -12.79 -4.59
CA ASN A 179 8.90 -14.18 -5.02
C ASN A 179 10.14 -14.80 -4.40
N VAL A 180 9.96 -15.83 -3.59
CA VAL A 180 11.08 -16.55 -2.96
C VAL A 180 11.02 -18.00 -3.37
N HIS A 181 12.15 -18.49 -3.84
CA HIS A 181 12.37 -19.91 -4.05
C HIS A 181 13.24 -20.45 -2.91
N TRP A 182 12.68 -21.38 -2.15
CA TRP A 182 13.36 -22.03 -1.03
C TRP A 182 12.73 -23.39 -0.76
N ASP A 183 13.44 -24.45 -1.09
CA ASP A 183 12.99 -25.83 -0.89
C ASP A 183 13.21 -26.24 0.57
N VAL A 184 12.11 -26.29 1.33
CA VAL A 184 12.09 -26.68 2.73
C VAL A 184 11.16 -27.87 2.91
N GLU A 185 11.72 -28.96 3.38
CA GLU A 185 10.96 -30.11 3.84
C GLU A 185 10.68 -29.97 5.35
N VAL A 186 9.42 -30.10 5.71
CA VAL A 186 8.95 -30.00 7.08
C VAL A 186 8.52 -31.38 7.56
N ARG A 187 9.12 -31.85 8.63
CA ARG A 187 8.79 -33.14 9.28
C ARG A 187 8.17 -32.93 10.64
N ASN A 188 7.22 -33.78 11.00
CA ASN A 188 6.77 -33.88 12.38
C ASN A 188 7.83 -34.56 13.25
N LYS A 189 7.68 -34.49 14.58
CA LYS A 189 8.61 -35.16 15.51
C LYS A 189 8.62 -36.67 15.39
N GLY A 190 7.68 -37.25 14.66
CA GLY A 190 7.66 -38.67 14.29
C GLY A 190 8.52 -39.01 13.06
N GLY A 191 9.11 -38.00 12.40
CA GLY A 191 9.94 -38.13 11.20
C GLY A 191 9.16 -38.21 9.88
N GLU A 192 7.83 -38.05 9.92
CA GLU A 192 7.00 -38.02 8.71
C GLU A 192 7.04 -36.64 8.05
N VAL A 193 7.14 -36.62 6.72
CA VAL A 193 7.06 -35.38 5.93
C VAL A 193 5.65 -34.84 5.97
N VAL A 194 5.47 -33.65 6.53
CA VAL A 194 4.18 -32.97 6.66
C VAL A 194 3.94 -32.05 5.46
N SER A 195 5.00 -31.37 5.02
CA SER A 195 4.95 -30.45 3.89
C SER A 195 6.31 -30.35 3.20
N GLU A 196 6.28 -30.08 1.92
CA GLU A 196 7.41 -29.62 1.13
C GLU A 196 6.95 -28.34 0.44
N VAL A 197 7.67 -27.24 0.65
CA VAL A 197 7.28 -25.92 0.14
C VAL A 197 8.48 -25.34 -0.58
N ILE A 198 8.28 -24.98 -1.85
CA ILE A 198 9.37 -24.60 -2.75
C ILE A 198 9.29 -23.15 -3.18
N ASN A 199 8.09 -22.67 -3.49
CA ASN A 199 7.88 -21.32 -3.99
C ASN A 199 6.89 -20.58 -3.08
N HIS A 200 7.30 -19.39 -2.69
CA HIS A 200 6.52 -18.52 -1.83
C HIS A 200 6.32 -17.18 -2.51
N VAL A 201 5.11 -16.64 -2.47
CA VAL A 201 4.79 -15.35 -3.07
C VAL A 201 3.96 -14.54 -2.09
N THR A 202 4.42 -13.33 -1.81
CA THR A 202 3.65 -12.36 -1.01
C THR A 202 3.63 -11.00 -1.69
N GLU A 203 2.70 -10.14 -1.30
CA GLU A 203 2.50 -8.83 -1.91
C GLU A 203 2.34 -7.74 -0.86
N ASN A 204 3.03 -6.63 -1.06
CA ASN A 204 2.88 -5.42 -0.25
C ASN A 204 2.29 -4.28 -1.10
N PRO A 205 1.24 -3.55 -0.67
CA PRO A 205 0.60 -2.49 -1.45
C PRO A 205 1.42 -1.20 -1.55
N ALA A 206 2.70 -1.23 -1.23
CA ALA A 206 3.61 -0.09 -1.35
C ALA A 206 3.76 0.36 -2.81
N LYS A 207 3.55 1.65 -3.05
CA LYS A 207 3.66 2.27 -4.38
C LYS A 207 5.10 2.72 -4.68
N LEU A 208 6.08 1.88 -4.37
CA LEU A 208 7.51 2.20 -4.41
C LEU A 208 7.94 2.77 -5.77
N LYS A 209 7.54 2.14 -6.87
CA LYS A 209 7.87 2.61 -8.22
C LYS A 209 7.35 4.01 -8.53
N ARG A 210 6.11 4.31 -8.10
CA ARG A 210 5.53 5.65 -8.28
C ARG A 210 6.25 6.71 -7.46
N LEU A 211 6.59 6.37 -6.21
CA LEU A 211 7.31 7.28 -5.32
C LEU A 211 8.71 7.54 -5.84
N HIS A 212 9.42 6.50 -6.28
CA HIS A 212 10.75 6.64 -6.89
C HIS A 212 10.72 7.55 -8.12
N LYS A 213 9.83 7.27 -9.09
CA LYS A 213 9.66 8.12 -10.29
C LYS A 213 9.29 9.57 -9.97
N LEU A 214 8.51 9.80 -8.89
CA LEU A 214 8.17 11.14 -8.47
C LEU A 214 9.41 11.86 -7.90
N ALA A 215 10.15 11.19 -7.01
CA ALA A 215 11.36 11.73 -6.41
C ALA A 215 12.44 12.02 -7.46
N GLU A 216 12.63 11.10 -8.41
CA GLU A 216 13.54 11.27 -9.54
C GLU A 216 13.21 12.53 -10.37
N ARG A 217 11.93 12.73 -10.72
CA ARG A 217 11.48 13.94 -11.43
C ARG A 217 11.64 15.23 -10.63
N ILE A 218 11.48 15.15 -9.30
CA ILE A 218 11.70 16.32 -8.43
C ILE A 218 13.17 16.70 -8.48
N ILE A 219 14.08 15.74 -8.33
CA ILE A 219 15.52 15.98 -8.37
C ILE A 219 15.94 16.51 -9.74
N GLU A 220 15.50 15.86 -10.82
CA GLU A 220 15.77 16.29 -12.18
C GLU A 220 15.35 17.75 -12.40
N LYS A 221 14.14 18.12 -11.92
CA LYS A 221 13.64 19.48 -12.05
C LYS A 221 14.39 20.47 -11.16
N GLU A 222 14.79 20.06 -9.97
CA GLU A 222 15.54 20.88 -9.03
C GLU A 222 16.94 21.17 -9.59
N MET A 223 17.62 20.16 -10.12
CA MET A 223 18.93 20.33 -10.77
C MET A 223 18.91 21.25 -11.99
N ASP A 224 17.77 21.37 -12.65
CA ASP A 224 17.57 22.25 -13.83
C ASP A 224 17.25 23.71 -13.40
N THR A 225 16.46 23.91 -12.35
CA THR A 225 15.86 25.22 -12.04
C THR A 225 16.14 25.78 -10.66
N LEU A 226 16.68 24.99 -9.71
CA LEU A 226 16.89 25.34 -8.29
C LEU A 226 15.64 25.96 -7.64
N LYS A 227 14.45 25.50 -8.08
CA LYS A 227 13.18 26.16 -7.73
C LYS A 227 12.81 25.98 -6.24
N LEU A 228 13.14 24.83 -5.66
CA LEU A 228 12.90 24.58 -4.23
C LEU A 228 13.83 25.43 -3.36
N GLU A 229 15.07 25.65 -3.78
CA GLU A 229 16.00 26.53 -3.10
C GLU A 229 15.50 27.97 -3.12
N ASP A 230 15.13 28.49 -4.29
CA ASP A 230 14.55 29.84 -4.45
C ASP A 230 13.31 30.01 -3.56
N LEU A 231 12.35 29.07 -3.63
CA LEU A 231 11.14 29.11 -2.83
C LEU A 231 11.44 29.07 -1.32
N THR A 232 12.41 28.26 -0.93
CA THR A 232 12.81 28.13 0.48
C THR A 232 13.43 29.43 0.96
N GLN A 233 14.31 30.06 0.18
CA GLN A 233 14.90 31.36 0.51
C GLN A 233 13.83 32.46 0.62
N ASP A 234 12.87 32.50 -0.30
CA ASP A 234 11.75 33.46 -0.25
C ASP A 234 10.91 33.24 1.01
N LEU A 235 10.58 32.00 1.39
CA LEU A 235 9.81 31.69 2.59
C LEU A 235 10.57 32.04 3.88
N ILE A 236 11.88 31.87 3.92
CA ILE A 236 12.72 32.28 5.04
C ILE A 236 12.75 33.79 5.13
N ALA A 237 12.94 34.49 4.01
CA ALA A 237 12.97 35.96 3.94
C ALA A 237 11.66 36.62 4.37
N LEU A 238 10.52 35.92 4.12
CA LEU A 238 9.19 36.39 4.53
C LEU A 238 8.84 36.00 5.97
N GLU A 239 9.74 35.36 6.72
CA GLU A 239 9.50 34.85 8.09
C GLU A 239 8.20 34.05 8.18
N HIS A 240 7.95 33.19 7.18
CA HIS A 240 6.71 32.47 7.07
C HIS A 240 6.49 31.51 8.26
N PRO A 241 5.34 31.58 8.97
CA PRO A 241 5.14 30.88 10.25
C PRO A 241 5.16 29.35 10.15
N LYS A 242 5.05 28.78 8.93
CA LYS A 242 5.13 27.34 8.69
C LYS A 242 6.54 26.85 8.28
N VAL A 243 7.48 27.78 8.11
CA VAL A 243 8.87 27.45 7.82
C VAL A 243 9.71 27.82 9.04
N PRO A 244 10.21 26.84 9.81
CA PRO A 244 11.01 27.11 10.99
C PRO A 244 12.38 27.65 10.54
N ALA A 245 12.49 28.96 10.45
CA ALA A 245 13.74 29.63 10.08
C ALA A 245 14.70 29.85 11.29
N ALA A 246 14.26 29.51 12.50
CA ALA A 246 15.07 29.70 13.72
C ALA A 246 16.33 28.83 13.66
N GLY A 247 17.49 29.47 13.54
CA GLY A 247 18.79 28.81 13.47
C GLY A 247 19.34 28.56 12.07
N MET A 248 18.60 28.90 10.99
CA MET A 248 19.13 28.92 9.64
C MET A 248 19.91 30.21 9.40
N THR A 249 21.25 30.14 9.38
CA THR A 249 22.10 31.21 8.88
C THR A 249 22.41 30.93 7.41
N LEU A 250 21.90 31.79 6.53
CA LEU A 250 22.33 31.81 5.13
C LEU A 250 23.77 32.37 5.13
N SER A 251 24.76 31.49 5.00
CA SER A 251 26.13 31.90 4.69
C SER A 251 26.28 31.92 3.16
N CYS A 252 26.31 33.09 2.57
CA CYS A 252 26.69 33.29 1.17
C CYS A 252 28.20 33.12 0.99
#